data_cf892a2d142aca4cbd254c0a67849b5a
#
_entry.id   cf892a2d142aca4cbd254c0a67849b5a
#
_cell.length_a   1.000
_cell.length_b   1.000
_cell.length_c   1.000
_cell.angle_alpha   90.00
_cell.angle_beta   90.00
_cell.angle_gamma   90.00
#
_symmetry.space_group_name_H-M   'P 1'
#
loop_
_entity.id
_entity.type
_entity.pdbx_description
1 polymer ?
#
loop_
_entity_poly.entity_id
_entity_poly.type
_entity_poly.pdbx_seq_one_letter_code
_entity_poly.pdbx_strand_id
1 'polypeptide(L)'
;MIGKIRKGRSFGGCIRYVTQKDDAEIIASEGVLLGTAEEMARSFRWQCLLNPDVAKPVGHIALSFKPEDAPRLTDAFMARLAGEYLELMGIRNTQFIVVRHHGTDNPHCHIVFNRVDFDGKVISDSNDFRRNEKVTKMLKDKYSLTYSEGKQSVKTEKLHASEKVKYEIYRAVKEALRSADTWKEFQNKLLKMGVEMEFKYKGNTNEVQGIRLIKDGLSFKGSGIDRSFS
;
A
#
# COMPACT_ATOMS: atom_id res chain seq x y z
N MET A 1 -8.91 -3.02 7.00
CA MET A 1 -7.77 -2.07 7.03
C MET A 1 -6.72 -2.48 5.99
N ILE A 2 -6.16 -1.52 5.25
CA ILE A 2 -5.08 -1.70 4.27
C ILE A 2 -4.05 -0.60 4.53
N GLY A 3 -2.75 -0.95 4.52
CA GLY A 3 -1.66 0.01 4.66
C GLY A 3 -0.94 0.23 3.32
N LYS A 4 -0.73 1.48 2.91
CA LYS A 4 0.05 1.84 1.72
C LYS A 4 1.25 2.68 2.14
N ILE A 5 2.46 2.18 1.88
CA ILE A 5 3.72 2.80 2.31
C ILE A 5 4.38 3.52 1.14
N ARG A 6 4.85 4.74 1.39
CA ARG A 6 5.68 5.53 0.48
C ARG A 6 6.85 6.15 1.24
N LYS A 7 7.92 6.44 0.54
CA LYS A 7 9.10 7.13 1.06
C LYS A 7 9.39 8.35 0.19
N GLY A 8 9.72 9.45 0.81
CA GLY A 8 9.93 10.74 0.15
C GLY A 8 11.19 11.45 0.63
N ARG A 9 11.50 12.56 -0.06
CA ARG A 9 12.63 13.43 0.27
C ARG A 9 12.19 14.72 0.97
N SER A 10 10.95 15.17 0.79
CA SER A 10 10.46 16.46 1.25
C SER A 10 9.34 16.33 2.27
N PHE A 11 9.60 16.71 3.52
CA PHE A 11 8.56 16.83 4.55
C PHE A 11 7.53 17.90 4.18
N GLY A 12 7.96 19.07 3.69
CA GLY A 12 7.03 20.15 3.33
C GLY A 12 5.98 19.73 2.30
N GLY A 13 6.39 19.00 1.26
CA GLY A 13 5.46 18.47 0.26
C GLY A 13 4.51 17.42 0.84
N CYS A 14 5.02 16.52 1.68
CA CYS A 14 4.22 15.47 2.30
C CYS A 14 3.21 16.03 3.32
N ILE A 15 3.66 16.93 4.20
CA ILE A 15 2.81 17.52 5.23
C ILE A 15 1.71 18.37 4.59
N ARG A 16 2.04 19.25 3.64
CA ARG A 16 1.02 19.99 2.89
C ARG A 16 -0.02 19.06 2.27
N TYR A 17 0.42 17.99 1.62
CA TYR A 17 -0.50 17.02 1.02
C TYR A 17 -1.50 16.41 2.01
N VAL A 18 -1.06 16.10 3.23
CA VAL A 18 -1.93 15.45 4.23
C VAL A 18 -2.73 16.44 5.08
N THR A 19 -2.32 17.72 5.19
CA THR A 19 -2.99 18.71 6.07
C THR A 19 -3.76 19.80 5.33
N GLN A 20 -3.62 19.94 4.01
CA GLN A 20 -4.26 21.04 3.26
C GLN A 20 -5.73 20.83 2.92
N LYS A 21 -6.30 19.68 3.20
CA LYS A 21 -7.74 19.47 3.01
C LYS A 21 -8.51 20.10 4.17
N ASP A 22 -9.63 20.73 3.86
CA ASP A 22 -10.50 21.40 4.86
C ASP A 22 -11.01 20.43 5.93
N ASP A 23 -11.08 19.13 5.61
CA ASP A 23 -11.51 18.03 6.45
C ASP A 23 -10.37 17.24 7.11
N ALA A 24 -9.13 17.75 7.04
CA ALA A 24 -7.94 17.12 7.64
C ALA A 24 -7.75 17.52 9.10
N GLU A 25 -7.61 16.55 9.99
CA GLU A 25 -7.38 16.75 11.41
C GLU A 25 -6.18 15.96 11.90
N ILE A 26 -5.28 16.61 12.66
CA ILE A 26 -4.15 15.92 13.32
C ILE A 26 -4.67 15.27 14.60
N ILE A 27 -4.79 13.96 14.60
CA ILE A 27 -5.34 13.17 15.72
C ILE A 27 -4.28 12.58 16.66
N ALA A 28 -3.00 12.59 16.27
CA ALA A 28 -1.89 12.23 17.13
C ALA A 28 -0.57 12.81 16.59
N SER A 29 0.38 13.05 17.47
CA SER A 29 1.72 13.50 17.12
C SER A 29 2.74 13.14 18.21
N GLU A 30 3.99 12.98 17.83
CA GLU A 30 5.13 12.82 18.75
C GLU A 30 6.36 13.57 18.21
N GLY A 31 7.01 14.34 19.07
CA GLY A 31 8.26 15.04 18.78
C GLY A 31 8.17 16.11 17.69
N VAL A 32 6.96 16.53 17.30
CA VAL A 32 6.71 17.53 16.24
C VAL A 32 6.09 18.78 16.84
N LEU A 33 6.65 19.93 16.53
CA LEU A 33 6.05 21.22 16.84
C LEU A 33 4.83 21.43 15.91
N LEU A 34 3.63 21.32 16.47
CA LEU A 34 2.40 21.55 15.71
C LEU A 34 2.20 23.03 15.39
N GLY A 35 1.69 23.31 14.20
CA GLY A 35 1.47 24.66 13.69
C GLY A 35 1.18 24.62 12.20
N THR A 36 1.70 25.59 11.47
CA THR A 36 1.63 25.61 10.00
C THR A 36 2.37 24.42 9.40
N ALA A 37 2.01 24.04 8.17
CA ALA A 37 2.70 22.95 7.45
C ALA A 37 4.22 23.19 7.33
N GLU A 38 4.65 24.46 7.26
CA GLU A 38 6.06 24.82 7.17
C GLU A 38 6.77 24.67 8.53
N GLU A 39 6.12 25.04 9.65
CA GLU A 39 6.66 24.85 10.99
C GLU A 39 6.83 23.39 11.33
N MET A 40 5.81 22.57 11.04
CA MET A 40 5.89 21.11 11.19
C MET A 40 7.01 20.52 10.35
N ALA A 41 7.12 20.92 9.07
CA ALA A 41 8.17 20.44 8.18
C ALA A 41 9.58 20.84 8.67
N ARG A 42 9.72 22.03 9.26
CA ARG A 42 10.98 22.49 9.88
C ARG A 42 11.34 21.63 11.09
N SER A 43 10.36 21.33 11.94
CA SER A 43 10.55 20.42 13.09
C SER A 43 11.08 19.05 12.65
N PHE A 44 10.51 18.45 11.61
CA PHE A 44 11.01 17.20 11.04
C PHE A 44 12.42 17.33 10.46
N ARG A 45 12.72 18.44 9.77
CA ARG A 45 14.06 18.67 9.19
C ARG A 45 15.15 18.80 10.25
N TRP A 46 14.87 19.38 11.41
CA TRP A 46 15.84 19.47 12.50
C TRP A 46 16.34 18.10 12.96
N GLN A 47 15.46 17.13 13.09
CA GLN A 47 15.88 15.76 13.44
C GLN A 47 16.71 15.10 12.34
N CYS A 48 16.47 15.41 11.07
CA CYS A 48 17.28 14.88 9.98
C CYS A 48 18.75 15.34 10.04
N LEU A 49 19.06 16.42 10.75
CA LEU A 49 20.45 16.85 10.97
C LEU A 49 21.28 15.85 11.76
N LEU A 50 20.63 14.95 12.52
CA LEU A 50 21.30 13.85 13.23
C LEU A 50 21.86 12.79 12.26
N ASN A 51 21.32 12.72 11.02
CA ASN A 51 21.82 11.82 9.98
C ASN A 51 21.48 12.39 8.59
N PRO A 52 22.30 13.33 8.08
CA PRO A 52 22.03 14.02 6.81
C PRO A 52 22.17 13.14 5.57
N ASP A 53 22.82 11.99 5.67
CA ASP A 53 23.07 11.08 4.53
C ASP A 53 21.82 10.28 4.13
N VAL A 54 20.74 10.36 4.90
CA VAL A 54 19.50 9.64 4.59
C VAL A 54 18.78 10.30 3.41
N ALA A 55 18.95 9.76 2.22
CA ALA A 55 18.42 10.32 0.98
C ALA A 55 16.87 10.42 0.93
N LYS A 56 16.14 9.59 1.68
CA LYS A 56 14.67 9.58 1.77
C LYS A 56 14.21 9.51 3.23
N PRO A 57 14.31 10.64 3.98
CA PRO A 57 13.97 10.65 5.40
C PRO A 57 12.46 10.59 5.68
N VAL A 58 11.61 10.91 4.71
CA VAL A 58 10.16 10.92 4.90
C VAL A 58 9.60 9.52 4.75
N GLY A 59 8.97 8.99 5.80
CA GLY A 59 8.05 7.88 5.73
C GLY A 59 6.59 8.39 5.67
N HIS A 60 5.80 7.87 4.74
CA HIS A 60 4.39 8.19 4.60
C HIS A 60 3.58 6.90 4.45
N ILE A 61 2.63 6.70 5.34
CA ILE A 61 1.74 5.55 5.35
C ILE A 61 0.30 6.05 5.31
N ALA A 62 -0.51 5.50 4.41
CA ALA A 62 -1.96 5.67 4.44
C ALA A 62 -2.59 4.38 4.97
N LEU A 63 -3.33 4.46 6.07
CA LEU A 63 -4.16 3.39 6.61
C LEU A 63 -5.60 3.65 6.20
N SER A 64 -6.17 2.78 5.37
CA SER A 64 -7.56 2.87 4.89
C SER A 64 -8.39 1.73 5.46
N PHE A 65 -9.63 2.03 5.80
CA PHE A 65 -10.58 1.12 6.42
C PHE A 65 -11.78 0.91 5.50
N LYS A 66 -12.59 -0.08 5.80
CA LYS A 66 -13.85 -0.30 5.11
C LYS A 66 -14.92 0.66 5.64
N PRO A 67 -15.91 1.10 4.81
CA PRO A 67 -17.02 1.92 5.26
C PRO A 67 -17.80 1.30 6.42
N GLU A 68 -17.92 -0.03 6.45
CA GLU A 68 -18.60 -0.79 7.50
C GLU A 68 -17.96 -0.61 8.88
N ASP A 69 -16.67 -0.28 8.92
CA ASP A 69 -15.96 0.00 10.18
C ASP A 69 -16.16 1.44 10.66
N ALA A 70 -16.68 2.37 9.82
CA ALA A 70 -16.77 3.80 10.11
C ALA A 70 -17.40 4.16 11.47
N PRO A 71 -18.50 3.52 11.92
CA PRO A 71 -19.12 3.86 13.21
C PRO A 71 -18.21 3.63 14.43
N ARG A 72 -17.19 2.77 14.29
CA ARG A 72 -16.24 2.41 15.36
C ARG A 72 -14.95 3.24 15.31
N LEU A 73 -14.67 3.89 14.18
CA LEU A 73 -13.43 4.61 13.93
C LEU A 73 -13.52 6.05 14.46
N THR A 74 -13.54 6.19 15.79
CA THR A 74 -13.33 7.49 16.45
C THR A 74 -11.88 7.94 16.28
N ASP A 75 -11.60 9.25 16.46
CA ASP A 75 -10.23 9.79 16.37
C ASP A 75 -9.30 9.12 17.38
N ALA A 76 -9.74 8.95 18.61
CA ALA A 76 -8.99 8.26 19.65
C ALA A 76 -8.71 6.80 19.30
N PHE A 77 -9.66 6.09 18.70
CA PHE A 77 -9.44 4.71 18.26
C PHE A 77 -8.50 4.62 17.07
N MET A 78 -8.63 5.53 16.10
CA MET A 78 -7.77 5.59 14.92
C MET A 78 -6.34 5.99 15.32
N ALA A 79 -6.16 6.95 16.23
CA ALA A 79 -4.86 7.32 16.79
C ALA A 79 -4.19 6.13 17.50
N ARG A 80 -4.93 5.39 18.32
CA ARG A 80 -4.43 4.15 18.97
C ARG A 80 -4.02 3.10 17.97
N LEU A 81 -4.84 2.84 16.94
CA LEU A 81 -4.53 1.90 15.86
C LEU A 81 -3.25 2.30 15.11
N ALA A 82 -3.09 3.59 14.81
CA ALA A 82 -1.90 4.12 14.15
C ALA A 82 -0.65 3.94 15.03
N GLY A 83 -0.74 4.19 16.33
CA GLY A 83 0.35 3.96 17.29
C GLY A 83 0.77 2.50 17.36
N GLU A 84 -0.20 1.57 17.51
CA GLU A 84 0.09 0.13 17.49
C GLU A 84 0.67 -0.34 16.15
N TYR A 85 0.17 0.22 15.05
CA TYR A 85 0.71 -0.08 13.73
C TYR A 85 2.18 0.34 13.63
N LEU A 86 2.54 1.54 14.08
CA LEU A 86 3.92 2.02 14.10
C LEU A 86 4.81 1.09 14.93
N GLU A 87 4.39 0.73 16.15
CA GLU A 87 5.08 -0.21 17.04
C GLU A 87 5.35 -1.56 16.36
N LEU A 88 4.32 -2.18 15.80
CA LEU A 88 4.41 -3.49 15.14
C LEU A 88 5.24 -3.45 13.85
N MET A 89 5.28 -2.31 13.18
CA MET A 89 6.15 -2.05 12.03
C MET A 89 7.61 -1.78 12.44
N GLY A 90 7.91 -1.68 13.74
CA GLY A 90 9.24 -1.31 14.24
C GLY A 90 9.61 0.15 13.96
N ILE A 91 8.62 1.03 13.78
CA ILE A 91 8.78 2.48 13.63
C ILE A 91 8.64 3.06 15.04
N ARG A 92 9.76 3.30 15.69
CA ARG A 92 9.84 3.68 17.10
C ARG A 92 10.86 4.80 17.29
N ASN A 93 10.79 5.44 18.44
CA ASN A 93 11.77 6.46 18.86
C ASN A 93 11.97 7.55 17.80
N THR A 94 10.87 8.03 17.19
CA THR A 94 10.95 9.01 16.10
C THR A 94 9.76 9.95 16.05
N GLN A 95 9.94 11.08 15.38
CA GLN A 95 8.88 12.04 15.11
C GLN A 95 7.80 11.44 14.21
N PHE A 96 6.53 11.70 14.54
CA PHE A 96 5.42 11.42 13.64
C PHE A 96 4.23 12.37 13.84
N ILE A 97 3.37 12.45 12.84
CA ILE A 97 2.01 12.97 12.92
C ILE A 97 1.05 11.96 12.31
N VAL A 98 -0.15 11.88 12.87
CA VAL A 98 -1.27 11.11 12.30
C VAL A 98 -2.37 12.09 11.92
N VAL A 99 -2.73 12.12 10.64
CA VAL A 99 -3.74 13.03 10.08
C VAL A 99 -4.90 12.22 9.57
N ARG A 100 -6.10 12.47 10.11
CA ARG A 100 -7.35 11.90 9.62
C ARG A 100 -7.97 12.79 8.55
N HIS A 101 -8.55 12.18 7.51
CA HIS A 101 -9.43 12.85 6.54
C HIS A 101 -10.87 12.39 6.77
N HIS A 102 -11.80 13.34 7.05
CA HIS A 102 -13.16 13.01 7.43
C HIS A 102 -14.11 12.83 6.24
N GLY A 103 -14.02 13.66 5.22
CA GLY A 103 -14.98 13.75 4.11
C GLY A 103 -14.81 12.70 3.01
N THR A 104 -14.57 11.43 3.34
CA THR A 104 -14.29 10.39 2.32
C THR A 104 -15.12 9.13 2.52
N ASP A 105 -15.52 8.47 1.42
CA ASP A 105 -16.29 7.23 1.43
C ASP A 105 -15.59 6.11 2.23
N ASN A 106 -14.26 6.06 2.17
CA ASN A 106 -13.46 5.11 2.92
C ASN A 106 -12.72 5.85 4.03
N PRO A 107 -13.03 5.57 5.31
CA PRO A 107 -12.30 6.15 6.42
C PRO A 107 -10.80 5.86 6.30
N HIS A 108 -9.97 6.88 6.48
CA HIS A 108 -8.53 6.69 6.41
C HIS A 108 -7.77 7.74 7.22
N CYS A 109 -6.54 7.41 7.58
CA CYS A 109 -5.59 8.36 8.12
C CYS A 109 -4.24 8.23 7.41
N HIS A 110 -3.50 9.32 7.44
CA HIS A 110 -2.13 9.39 6.98
C HIS A 110 -1.19 9.48 8.18
N ILE A 111 -0.13 8.68 8.16
CA ILE A 111 0.97 8.76 9.13
C ILE A 111 2.17 9.31 8.37
N VAL A 112 2.69 10.44 8.80
CA VAL A 112 3.98 10.97 8.33
C VAL A 112 4.98 10.80 9.46
N PHE A 113 6.10 10.14 9.22
CA PHE A 113 7.12 9.91 10.24
C PHE A 113 8.52 10.18 9.71
N ASN A 114 9.45 10.47 10.61
CA ASN A 114 10.87 10.61 10.28
C ASN A 114 11.53 9.24 10.27
N ARG A 115 12.27 8.92 9.19
CA ARG A 115 13.06 7.69 9.10
C ARG A 115 14.42 7.81 9.78
N VAL A 116 14.82 9.01 10.20
CA VAL A 116 15.90 9.24 11.14
C VAL A 116 15.26 9.25 12.52
N ASP A 117 15.67 8.39 13.43
CA ASP A 117 15.15 8.34 14.79
C ASP A 117 15.82 9.37 15.70
N PHE A 118 15.41 9.46 16.96
CA PHE A 118 15.97 10.42 17.92
C PHE A 118 17.45 10.15 18.29
N ASP A 119 17.97 8.95 17.99
CA ASP A 119 19.38 8.59 18.13
C ASP A 119 20.18 8.77 16.83
N GLY A 120 19.59 9.33 15.77
CA GLY A 120 20.23 9.47 14.46
C GLY A 120 20.32 8.18 13.64
N LYS A 121 19.70 7.09 14.10
CA LYS A 121 19.69 5.82 13.37
C LYS A 121 18.60 5.83 12.29
N VAL A 122 18.83 5.04 11.23
CA VAL A 122 17.83 4.90 10.15
C VAL A 122 16.83 3.80 10.50
N ILE A 123 15.55 4.14 10.53
CA ILE A 123 14.48 3.15 10.65
C ILE A 123 14.47 2.28 9.39
N SER A 124 14.66 0.98 9.58
CA SER A 124 14.78 0.01 8.49
C SER A 124 13.49 -0.14 7.71
N ASP A 125 13.62 -0.06 6.39
CA ASP A 125 12.53 -0.34 5.44
C ASP A 125 12.64 -1.75 4.78
N SER A 126 13.53 -2.58 5.30
CA SER A 126 13.68 -3.96 4.82
C SER A 126 12.38 -4.73 4.97
N ASN A 127 11.92 -5.34 3.87
CA ASN A 127 10.68 -6.11 3.81
C ASN A 127 9.42 -5.36 4.34
N ASP A 128 9.40 -4.03 4.28
CA ASP A 128 8.33 -3.21 4.84
C ASP A 128 6.93 -3.57 4.27
N PHE A 129 6.81 -3.90 2.98
CA PHE A 129 5.55 -4.34 2.39
C PHE A 129 5.05 -5.67 2.98
N ARG A 130 5.95 -6.63 3.21
CA ARG A 130 5.60 -7.92 3.83
C ARG A 130 5.24 -7.75 5.31
N ARG A 131 6.00 -6.91 6.04
CA ARG A 131 5.68 -6.54 7.42
C ARG A 131 4.32 -5.86 7.51
N ASN A 132 4.05 -4.88 6.65
CA ASN A 132 2.77 -4.17 6.58
C ASN A 132 1.59 -5.13 6.34
N GLU A 133 1.72 -6.08 5.42
CA GLU A 133 0.68 -7.09 5.17
C GLU A 133 0.38 -7.92 6.45
N LYS A 134 1.43 -8.37 7.14
CA LYS A 134 1.32 -9.11 8.40
C LYS A 134 0.68 -8.26 9.50
N VAL A 135 1.18 -7.05 9.71
CA VAL A 135 0.71 -6.13 10.76
C VAL A 135 -0.74 -5.72 10.53
N THR A 136 -1.11 -5.34 9.30
CA THR A 136 -2.50 -4.99 8.98
C THR A 136 -3.46 -6.17 9.18
N LYS A 137 -3.01 -7.41 8.94
CA LYS A 137 -3.80 -8.61 9.24
C LYS A 137 -3.97 -8.80 10.74
N MET A 138 -2.88 -8.73 11.51
CA MET A 138 -2.93 -8.86 12.97
C MET A 138 -3.86 -7.83 13.62
N LEU A 139 -3.80 -6.57 13.20
CA LEU A 139 -4.66 -5.51 13.73
C LEU A 139 -6.13 -5.70 13.33
N LYS A 140 -6.41 -6.18 12.10
CA LYS A 140 -7.77 -6.54 11.71
C LYS A 140 -8.33 -7.65 12.59
N ASP A 141 -7.56 -8.70 12.82
CA ASP A 141 -7.97 -9.82 13.68
C ASP A 141 -8.20 -9.35 15.13
N LYS A 142 -7.24 -8.60 15.71
CA LYS A 142 -7.31 -8.07 17.08
C LYS A 142 -8.55 -7.20 17.31
N TYR A 143 -8.89 -6.35 16.36
CA TYR A 143 -9.98 -5.38 16.50
C TYR A 143 -11.25 -5.76 15.73
N SER A 144 -11.32 -6.97 15.18
CA SER A 144 -12.44 -7.46 14.39
C SER A 144 -12.85 -6.46 13.30
N LEU A 145 -11.85 -5.90 12.58
CA LEU A 145 -12.08 -4.99 11.48
C LEU A 145 -12.42 -5.75 10.20
N THR A 146 -13.25 -5.15 9.37
CA THR A 146 -13.74 -5.75 8.14
C THR A 146 -12.61 -6.07 7.16
N TYR A 147 -12.57 -7.29 6.66
CA TYR A 147 -11.70 -7.70 5.57
C TYR A 147 -12.23 -7.21 4.24
N SER A 148 -11.32 -6.82 3.34
CA SER A 148 -11.71 -6.59 1.94
C SER A 148 -12.16 -7.92 1.36
N GLU A 149 -13.32 -7.94 0.71
CA GLU A 149 -13.66 -9.03 -0.20
C GLU A 149 -12.52 -9.13 -1.20
N GLY A 150 -11.98 -10.34 -1.39
CA GLY A 150 -10.83 -10.54 -2.28
C GLY A 150 -11.11 -10.02 -3.70
N LYS A 151 -10.16 -10.20 -4.63
CA LYS A 151 -10.30 -9.77 -6.04
C LYS A 151 -11.57 -10.28 -6.76
N GLN A 152 -12.37 -11.13 -6.14
CA GLN A 152 -13.61 -11.67 -6.73
C GLN A 152 -14.77 -10.68 -6.81
N SER A 153 -14.78 -9.61 -5.99
CA SER A 153 -15.89 -8.62 -5.91
C SER A 153 -15.46 -7.18 -6.21
N VAL A 154 -14.41 -6.98 -7.00
CA VAL A 154 -13.93 -5.64 -7.37
C VAL A 154 -14.94 -4.96 -8.32
N LYS A 155 -15.39 -3.76 -7.97
CA LYS A 155 -16.16 -2.89 -8.86
C LYS A 155 -15.24 -2.36 -9.97
N THR A 156 -15.26 -3.01 -11.12
CA THR A 156 -14.38 -2.73 -12.26
C THR A 156 -14.57 -1.34 -12.87
N GLU A 157 -15.74 -0.72 -12.65
CA GLU A 157 -16.08 0.62 -13.15
C GLU A 157 -15.22 1.74 -12.56
N LYS A 158 -14.67 1.53 -11.34
CA LYS A 158 -13.83 2.51 -10.63
C LYS A 158 -12.31 2.28 -10.82
N LEU A 159 -11.90 1.32 -11.64
CA LEU A 159 -10.50 1.02 -11.89
C LEU A 159 -9.93 1.90 -13.01
N HIS A 160 -8.67 2.32 -12.86
CA HIS A 160 -7.91 2.88 -13.99
C HIS A 160 -7.77 1.85 -15.13
N ALA A 161 -7.69 2.30 -16.36
CA ALA A 161 -7.71 1.42 -17.56
C ALA A 161 -6.75 0.23 -17.47
N SER A 162 -5.50 0.43 -17.03
CA SER A 162 -4.52 -0.65 -16.89
C SER A 162 -4.85 -1.64 -15.74
N GLU A 163 -5.49 -1.18 -14.67
CA GLU A 163 -5.93 -2.03 -13.55
C GLU A 163 -7.17 -2.84 -13.93
N LYS A 164 -8.06 -2.25 -14.73
CA LYS A 164 -9.21 -2.95 -15.32
C LYS A 164 -8.75 -4.12 -16.17
N VAL A 165 -7.79 -3.89 -17.08
CA VAL A 165 -7.23 -4.95 -17.94
C VAL A 165 -6.55 -6.05 -17.11
N LYS A 166 -5.79 -5.71 -16.07
CA LYS A 166 -5.22 -6.71 -15.15
C LYS A 166 -6.29 -7.56 -14.47
N TYR A 167 -7.39 -6.93 -14.07
CA TYR A 167 -8.48 -7.64 -13.42
C TYR A 167 -9.22 -8.58 -14.41
N GLU A 168 -9.42 -8.15 -15.65
CA GLU A 168 -9.98 -8.98 -16.71
C GLU A 168 -9.10 -10.20 -17.00
N ILE A 169 -7.78 -10.00 -17.11
CA ILE A 169 -6.80 -11.09 -17.26
C ILE A 169 -6.87 -12.03 -16.04
N TYR A 170 -6.94 -11.50 -14.81
CA TYR A 170 -7.08 -12.33 -13.61
C TYR A 170 -8.30 -13.25 -13.68
N ARG A 171 -9.46 -12.70 -14.08
CA ARG A 171 -10.69 -13.50 -14.24
C ARG A 171 -10.55 -14.55 -15.31
N ALA A 172 -10.00 -14.20 -16.48
CA ALA A 172 -9.78 -15.12 -17.59
C ALA A 172 -8.87 -16.28 -17.19
N VAL A 173 -7.76 -15.99 -16.47
CA VAL A 173 -6.84 -17.03 -15.97
C VAL A 173 -7.55 -17.95 -14.97
N LYS A 174 -8.30 -17.40 -14.01
CA LYS A 174 -9.06 -18.21 -13.03
C LYS A 174 -10.10 -19.11 -13.70
N GLU A 175 -10.79 -18.61 -14.72
CA GLU A 175 -11.78 -19.38 -15.45
C GLU A 175 -11.10 -20.48 -16.29
N ALA A 176 -10.03 -20.15 -17.03
CA ALA A 176 -9.29 -21.13 -17.80
C ALA A 176 -8.70 -22.26 -16.95
N LEU A 177 -8.19 -21.94 -15.75
CA LEU A 177 -7.63 -22.93 -14.82
C LEU A 177 -8.64 -23.92 -14.26
N ARG A 178 -9.94 -23.58 -14.25
CA ARG A 178 -10.98 -24.50 -13.72
C ARG A 178 -11.19 -25.73 -14.59
N SER A 179 -10.84 -25.65 -15.85
CA SER A 179 -11.25 -26.68 -16.84
C SER A 179 -10.16 -27.01 -17.86
N ALA A 180 -8.93 -26.50 -17.71
CA ALA A 180 -7.81 -26.84 -18.59
C ALA A 180 -6.92 -27.87 -17.90
N ASP A 181 -6.69 -29.01 -18.57
CA ASP A 181 -5.81 -30.07 -18.09
C ASP A 181 -4.40 -29.98 -18.70
N THR A 182 -4.24 -29.22 -19.77
CA THR A 182 -2.97 -29.02 -20.46
C THR A 182 -2.66 -27.53 -20.71
N TRP A 183 -1.37 -27.19 -20.85
CA TRP A 183 -0.95 -25.84 -21.24
C TRP A 183 -1.54 -25.37 -22.57
N LYS A 184 -1.69 -26.28 -23.53
CA LYS A 184 -2.27 -25.97 -24.84
C LYS A 184 -3.75 -25.60 -24.72
N GLU A 185 -4.50 -26.35 -23.92
CA GLU A 185 -5.91 -26.03 -23.63
C GLU A 185 -6.04 -24.72 -22.88
N PHE A 186 -5.17 -24.49 -21.89
CA PHE A 186 -5.12 -23.27 -21.12
C PHE A 186 -4.88 -22.05 -22.02
N GLN A 187 -3.88 -22.11 -22.91
CA GLN A 187 -3.61 -21.05 -23.89
C GLN A 187 -4.79 -20.80 -24.81
N ASN A 188 -5.41 -21.86 -25.34
CA ASN A 188 -6.56 -21.74 -26.23
C ASN A 188 -7.78 -21.11 -25.54
N LYS A 189 -8.01 -21.43 -24.27
CA LYS A 189 -9.09 -20.82 -23.48
C LYS A 189 -8.81 -19.34 -23.20
N LEU A 190 -7.61 -18.99 -22.84
CA LEU A 190 -7.22 -17.59 -22.67
C LEU A 190 -7.38 -16.78 -23.95
N LEU A 191 -6.96 -17.34 -25.09
CA LEU A 191 -7.08 -16.69 -26.40
C LEU A 191 -8.55 -16.41 -26.76
N LYS A 192 -9.46 -17.37 -26.48
CA LYS A 192 -10.92 -17.18 -26.66
C LYS A 192 -11.50 -16.04 -25.81
N MET A 193 -10.85 -15.70 -24.68
CA MET A 193 -11.21 -14.59 -23.80
C MET A 193 -10.44 -13.31 -24.11
N GLY A 194 -9.72 -13.25 -25.24
CA GLY A 194 -8.93 -12.10 -25.68
C GLY A 194 -7.67 -11.88 -24.87
N VAL A 195 -7.11 -12.94 -24.26
CA VAL A 195 -5.85 -12.90 -23.52
C VAL A 195 -4.82 -13.78 -24.21
N GLU A 196 -3.73 -13.18 -24.67
CA GLU A 196 -2.58 -13.91 -25.21
C GLU A 196 -1.62 -14.29 -24.08
N MET A 197 -1.00 -15.47 -24.17
CA MET A 197 -0.02 -15.95 -23.21
C MET A 197 1.28 -16.35 -23.91
N GLU A 198 2.38 -15.80 -23.39
CA GLU A 198 3.73 -16.12 -23.81
C GLU A 198 4.53 -16.73 -22.66
N PHE A 199 5.35 -17.74 -22.94
CA PHE A 199 6.34 -18.23 -21.98
C PHE A 199 7.57 -17.32 -21.98
N LYS A 200 8.07 -17.04 -20.80
CA LYS A 200 9.39 -16.41 -20.62
C LYS A 200 10.39 -17.47 -20.24
N TYR A 201 11.44 -17.62 -21.03
CA TYR A 201 12.52 -18.57 -20.80
C TYR A 201 13.70 -17.91 -20.08
N LYS A 202 14.50 -18.73 -19.39
CA LYS A 202 15.71 -18.32 -18.67
C LYS A 202 16.87 -18.21 -19.65
N GLY A 203 17.29 -16.98 -19.96
CA GLY A 203 18.36 -16.74 -20.94
C GLY A 203 18.06 -17.42 -22.28
N ASN A 204 19.04 -18.15 -22.83
CA ASN A 204 18.92 -18.91 -24.08
C ASN A 204 18.56 -20.39 -23.85
N THR A 205 17.92 -20.74 -22.76
CA THR A 205 17.52 -22.11 -22.43
C THR A 205 16.04 -22.35 -22.71
N ASN A 206 15.61 -23.62 -22.75
CA ASN A 206 14.20 -24.01 -22.85
C ASN A 206 13.51 -24.09 -21.46
N GLU A 207 14.18 -23.64 -20.39
CA GLU A 207 13.63 -23.61 -19.04
C GLU A 207 12.65 -22.44 -18.91
N VAL A 208 11.36 -22.74 -18.65
CA VAL A 208 10.32 -21.73 -18.44
C VAL A 208 10.54 -21.05 -17.10
N GLN A 209 10.79 -19.73 -17.11
CA GLN A 209 10.97 -18.90 -15.94
C GLN A 209 9.66 -18.24 -15.45
N GLY A 210 8.63 -18.18 -16.29
CA GLY A 210 7.35 -17.55 -15.99
C GLY A 210 6.50 -17.33 -17.23
N ILE A 211 5.38 -16.65 -17.02
CA ILE A 211 4.46 -16.31 -18.12
C ILE A 211 4.29 -14.79 -18.23
N ARG A 212 3.99 -14.37 -19.46
CA ARG A 212 3.53 -13.02 -19.78
C ARG A 212 2.11 -13.14 -20.34
N LEU A 213 1.23 -12.25 -19.90
CA LEU A 213 -0.17 -12.20 -20.32
C LEU A 213 -0.43 -10.84 -20.96
N ILE A 214 -1.05 -10.84 -22.13
CA ILE A 214 -1.25 -9.67 -22.97
C ILE A 214 -2.72 -9.54 -23.28
N LYS A 215 -3.28 -8.34 -23.11
CA LYS A 215 -4.66 -7.99 -23.47
C LYS A 215 -4.74 -6.50 -23.77
N ASP A 216 -5.47 -6.14 -24.80
CA ASP A 216 -5.70 -4.74 -25.25
C ASP A 216 -4.39 -3.95 -25.40
N GLY A 217 -3.34 -4.59 -25.96
CA GLY A 217 -2.02 -3.98 -26.16
C GLY A 217 -1.19 -3.82 -24.87
N LEU A 218 -1.70 -4.19 -23.71
CA LEU A 218 -1.00 -4.12 -22.44
C LEU A 218 -0.43 -5.50 -22.05
N SER A 219 0.85 -5.52 -21.66
CA SER A 219 1.57 -6.74 -21.29
C SER A 219 1.95 -6.75 -19.80
N PHE A 220 1.66 -7.86 -19.13
CA PHE A 220 1.92 -8.04 -17.70
C PHE A 220 2.62 -9.38 -17.44
N LYS A 221 3.54 -9.38 -16.47
CA LYS A 221 4.06 -10.63 -15.90
C LYS A 221 2.95 -11.33 -15.11
N GLY A 222 2.88 -12.66 -15.14
CA GLY A 222 1.90 -13.42 -14.35
C GLY A 222 1.87 -13.00 -12.88
N SER A 223 3.04 -12.92 -12.23
CA SER A 223 3.19 -12.43 -10.84
C SER A 223 2.75 -10.97 -10.62
N GLY A 224 2.71 -10.15 -11.66
CA GLY A 224 2.21 -8.76 -11.61
C GLY A 224 0.68 -8.66 -11.64
N ILE A 225 0.00 -9.74 -12.02
CA ILE A 225 -1.46 -9.88 -12.00
C ILE A 225 -1.90 -10.54 -10.69
N ASP A 226 -1.30 -11.68 -10.36
CA ASP A 226 -1.48 -12.37 -9.08
C ASP A 226 -0.23 -13.19 -8.72
N ARG A 227 0.10 -13.27 -7.41
CA ARG A 227 1.25 -14.06 -6.93
C ARG A 227 1.11 -15.55 -7.21
N SER A 228 -0.12 -16.05 -7.32
CA SER A 228 -0.39 -17.45 -7.66
C SER A 228 -0.12 -17.79 -9.12
N PHE A 229 0.20 -16.80 -9.98
CA PHE A 229 0.51 -16.97 -11.39
C PHE A 229 2.01 -16.86 -11.71
N SER A 230 2.87 -17.09 -10.71
CA SER A 230 4.34 -17.11 -10.83
C SER A 230 4.90 -18.51 -10.77
#